data_47d6247613d786e6e8f38154f99f1b7f
#
_entry.id   47d6247613d786e6e8f38154f99f1b7f
#
_cell.length_a   1.000
_cell.length_b   1.000
_cell.length_c   1.000
_cell.angle_alpha   90.00
_cell.angle_beta   90.00
_cell.angle_gamma   90.00
#
_symmetry.space_group_name_H-M   'P 1'
#
loop_
_entity.id
_entity.type
_entity.pdbx_description
1 polymer ?
#
loop_
_entity_poly.entity_id
_entity_poly.type
_entity_poly.pdbx_seq_one_letter_code
_entity_poly.pdbx_strand_id
1 'polypeptide(L)'
;MPGGGSVALAGWAAAEVHDARCAPKDVPVEIVAPGGSRRIRGGVLVHRGLLAPDELVAGVRIPVPGGRRPRFVPGRTVTATTPLRTAFDLARRVPRAEAVIALDALARVGGFTPTSVLDLAGRRPGARGIRRLPGLVALSDPLAGSPMETRVRLALHDGGLPPPVLQHPVGPYRIDLSYPPVRLGIEYDGEHHRDPAQARKDLERQQYLSRAGWTILRSSAVDVLLYPESLALSVRAHLERCESVVPGTGSSRSA
;
A
#
# COMPACT_ATOMS: atom_id res chain seq x y z
N MET A 1 41.30 -0.68 5.55
CA MET A 1 40.45 0.52 5.53
C MET A 1 39.34 0.32 6.55
N PRO A 2 39.19 1.11 7.64
CA PRO A 2 38.07 0.98 8.54
C PRO A 2 36.83 1.43 7.81
N GLY A 3 35.86 0.54 7.70
CA GLY A 3 34.59 0.79 7.04
C GLY A 3 33.79 1.88 7.76
N GLY A 4 33.94 3.11 7.31
CA GLY A 4 33.06 4.21 7.70
C GLY A 4 31.65 3.86 7.22
N GLY A 5 30.81 3.37 8.15
CA GLY A 5 29.44 3.02 7.82
C GLY A 5 28.70 4.25 7.29
N SER A 6 28.14 4.14 6.11
CA SER A 6 27.45 5.21 5.43
C SER A 6 26.16 5.60 6.18
N VAL A 7 25.92 6.89 6.33
CA VAL A 7 24.63 7.42 6.77
C VAL A 7 23.66 7.37 5.56
N ALA A 8 22.48 6.85 5.79
CA ALA A 8 21.47 6.72 4.73
C ALA A 8 20.09 7.16 5.24
N LEU A 9 19.29 7.76 4.37
CA LEU A 9 17.85 7.92 4.61
C LEU A 9 17.22 6.53 4.83
N ALA A 10 16.27 6.46 5.76
CA ALA A 10 15.59 5.23 6.14
C ALA A 10 14.11 5.47 6.42
N GLY A 11 13.37 4.42 6.71
CA GLY A 11 11.98 4.51 7.10
C GLY A 11 11.14 5.28 6.10
N TRP A 12 10.27 6.15 6.59
CA TRP A 12 9.36 6.91 5.72
C TRP A 12 10.10 7.89 4.81
N ALA A 13 11.21 8.48 5.25
CA ALA A 13 12.00 9.36 4.39
C ALA A 13 12.62 8.62 3.20
N ALA A 14 13.05 7.38 3.38
CA ALA A 14 13.50 6.54 2.27
C ALA A 14 12.33 6.14 1.36
N ALA A 15 11.15 5.83 1.91
CA ALA A 15 9.97 5.54 1.11
C ALA A 15 9.59 6.71 0.19
N GLU A 16 9.66 7.95 0.70
CA GLU A 16 9.36 9.15 -0.09
C GLU A 16 10.36 9.40 -1.23
N VAL A 17 11.67 9.24 -0.99
CA VAL A 17 12.65 9.41 -2.07
C VAL A 17 12.57 8.31 -3.13
N HIS A 18 11.97 7.16 -2.81
CA HIS A 18 11.62 6.10 -3.77
C HIS A 18 10.27 6.33 -4.47
N ASP A 19 9.60 7.45 -4.24
CA ASP A 19 8.26 7.77 -4.78
C ASP A 19 7.18 6.73 -4.40
N ALA A 20 7.32 6.11 -3.23
CA ALA A 20 6.34 5.13 -2.75
C ALA A 20 5.01 5.78 -2.33
N ARG A 21 5.00 7.06 -2.00
CA ARG A 21 3.81 7.88 -1.66
C ARG A 21 2.93 7.23 -0.59
N CYS A 22 3.56 6.68 0.43
CA CYS A 22 2.87 5.93 1.47
C CYS A 22 3.14 6.44 2.89
N ALA A 23 3.98 7.46 3.04
CA ALA A 23 4.29 8.01 4.35
C ALA A 23 3.07 8.72 4.96
N PRO A 24 2.80 8.52 6.25
CA PRO A 24 1.86 9.35 6.99
C PRO A 24 2.30 10.82 7.00
N LYS A 25 1.36 11.73 7.22
CA LYS A 25 1.68 13.15 7.42
C LYS A 25 2.48 13.33 8.72
N ASP A 26 3.32 14.35 8.74
CA ASP A 26 4.04 14.82 9.94
C ASP A 26 4.98 13.79 10.60
N VAL A 27 5.52 12.86 9.81
CA VAL A 27 6.54 11.92 10.30
C VAL A 27 7.94 12.55 10.26
N PRO A 28 8.81 12.25 11.25
CA PRO A 28 10.18 12.75 11.24
C PRO A 28 10.99 12.19 10.08
N VAL A 29 11.99 12.92 9.64
CA VAL A 29 13.00 12.37 8.73
C VAL A 29 13.79 11.30 9.45
N GLU A 30 13.87 10.10 8.86
CA GLU A 30 14.58 8.97 9.45
C GLU A 30 15.91 8.72 8.73
N ILE A 31 16.96 8.48 9.51
CA ILE A 31 18.27 8.03 8.99
C ILE A 31 18.77 6.82 9.76
N VAL A 32 19.58 6.01 9.11
CA VAL A 32 20.40 4.97 9.77
C VAL A 32 21.86 5.40 9.77
N ALA A 33 22.50 5.28 10.92
CA ALA A 33 23.92 5.58 11.10
C ALA A 33 24.60 4.53 12.01
N PRO A 34 25.86 4.13 11.75
CA PRO A 34 26.56 3.07 12.51
C PRO A 34 26.73 3.39 14.00
N GLY A 35 27.06 4.64 14.32
CA GLY A 35 27.28 5.12 15.70
C GLY A 35 26.10 5.84 16.31
N GLY A 36 24.94 5.87 15.63
CA GLY A 36 23.76 6.61 16.06
C GLY A 36 23.15 6.05 17.34
N SER A 37 22.72 6.93 18.26
CA SER A 37 21.76 6.57 19.30
C SER A 37 20.38 6.94 18.79
N ARG A 38 19.33 6.18 19.15
CA ARG A 38 17.94 6.52 18.84
C ARG A 38 17.59 7.85 19.50
N ARG A 39 17.82 8.96 18.81
CA ARG A 39 17.59 10.33 19.30
C ARG A 39 16.95 11.15 18.20
N ILE A 40 15.96 11.97 18.57
CA ILE A 40 15.44 13.03 17.71
C ILE A 40 16.31 14.26 17.94
N ARG A 41 16.95 14.74 16.87
CA ARG A 41 17.70 16.01 16.86
C ARG A 41 17.20 16.83 15.68
N GLY A 42 16.67 18.03 15.94
CA GLY A 42 16.21 18.91 14.86
C GLY A 42 15.21 18.28 13.89
N GLY A 43 14.26 17.47 14.38
CA GLY A 43 13.27 16.77 13.54
C GLY A 43 13.79 15.51 12.82
N VAL A 44 15.03 15.08 13.09
CA VAL A 44 15.61 13.87 12.50
C VAL A 44 15.66 12.74 13.52
N LEU A 45 15.07 11.60 13.17
CA LEU A 45 15.13 10.37 13.97
C LEU A 45 16.30 9.51 13.49
N VAL A 46 17.29 9.32 14.37
CA VAL A 46 18.48 8.53 14.05
C VAL A 46 18.31 7.10 14.56
N HIS A 47 18.39 6.12 13.67
CA HIS A 47 18.44 4.70 14.01
C HIS A 47 19.89 4.21 13.99
N ARG A 48 20.29 3.49 15.05
CA ARG A 48 21.55 2.77 15.03
C ARG A 48 21.42 1.49 14.24
N GLY A 49 22.30 1.26 13.29
CA GLY A 49 22.32 0.03 12.50
C GLY A 49 23.50 -0.04 11.55
N LEU A 50 23.87 -1.27 11.20
CA LEU A 50 24.80 -1.55 10.11
C LEU A 50 23.95 -1.89 8.87
N LEU A 51 24.34 -1.32 7.75
CA LEU A 51 23.75 -1.57 6.45
C LEU A 51 24.76 -2.31 5.58
N ALA A 52 24.35 -3.41 4.99
CA ALA A 52 25.15 -4.08 3.98
C ALA A 52 25.15 -3.26 2.67
N PRO A 53 26.16 -3.40 1.82
CA PRO A 53 26.23 -2.65 0.57
C PRO A 53 25.00 -2.85 -0.35
N ASP A 54 24.43 -4.06 -0.36
CA ASP A 54 23.20 -4.42 -1.09
C ASP A 54 21.92 -3.86 -0.50
N GLU A 55 21.98 -3.25 0.67
CA GLU A 55 20.86 -2.58 1.34
C GLU A 55 20.83 -1.07 1.14
N LEU A 56 21.79 -0.55 0.34
CA LEU A 56 21.96 0.87 0.08
C LEU A 56 21.81 1.18 -1.41
N VAL A 57 21.25 2.33 -1.70
CA VAL A 57 21.26 2.94 -3.03
C VAL A 57 21.71 4.38 -2.91
N ALA A 58 22.78 4.70 -3.66
CA ALA A 58 23.34 6.06 -3.74
C ALA A 58 22.74 6.82 -4.93
N GLY A 59 22.85 8.14 -4.90
CA GLY A 59 22.44 8.98 -6.03
C GLY A 59 20.91 9.11 -6.19
N VAL A 60 20.13 8.77 -5.17
CA VAL A 60 18.66 8.90 -5.22
C VAL A 60 18.29 10.38 -5.25
N ARG A 61 17.50 10.78 -6.25
CA ARG A 61 17.05 12.17 -6.39
C ARG A 61 15.97 12.49 -5.36
N ILE A 62 16.02 13.68 -4.79
CA ILE A 62 15.04 14.14 -3.80
C ILE A 62 13.78 14.62 -4.52
N PRO A 63 12.61 14.00 -4.33
CA PRO A 63 11.37 14.46 -4.94
C PRO A 63 10.91 15.78 -4.31
N VAL A 64 10.29 16.63 -5.14
CA VAL A 64 9.59 17.84 -4.68
C VAL A 64 8.12 17.47 -4.48
N PRO A 65 7.55 17.65 -3.27
CA PRO A 65 6.15 17.37 -3.02
C PRO A 65 5.21 18.19 -3.93
N GLY A 66 4.13 17.58 -4.37
CA GLY A 66 3.08 18.22 -5.16
C GLY A 66 3.31 18.18 -6.67
N GLY A 67 2.22 17.98 -7.40
CA GLY A 67 2.16 17.94 -8.87
C GLY A 67 1.93 16.54 -9.45
N ARG A 68 1.29 16.52 -10.64
CA ARG A 68 0.95 15.27 -11.38
C ARG A 68 2.18 14.55 -11.96
N ARG A 69 3.29 15.25 -12.13
CA ARG A 69 4.56 14.68 -12.62
C ARG A 69 5.63 14.77 -11.55
N PRO A 70 6.46 13.74 -11.38
CA PRO A 70 7.55 13.80 -10.41
C PRO A 70 8.52 14.94 -10.76
N ARG A 71 8.72 15.83 -9.80
CA ARG A 71 9.72 16.91 -9.87
C ARG A 71 10.78 16.62 -8.82
N PHE A 72 12.00 16.98 -9.09
CA PHE A 72 13.13 16.70 -8.20
C PHE A 72 13.90 17.96 -7.90
N VAL A 73 14.52 18.01 -6.73
CA VAL A 73 15.43 19.10 -6.35
C VAL A 73 16.66 19.05 -7.27
N PRO A 74 16.94 20.11 -8.06
CA PRO A 74 18.04 20.09 -9.00
C PRO A 74 19.40 19.84 -8.32
N GLY A 75 20.22 18.97 -8.91
CA GLY A 75 21.61 18.73 -8.48
C GLY A 75 21.76 18.12 -7.08
N ARG A 76 20.68 17.70 -6.42
CA ARG A 76 20.75 17.08 -5.10
C ARG A 76 20.35 15.63 -5.12
N THR A 77 21.22 14.79 -4.57
CA THR A 77 21.00 13.34 -4.38
C THR A 77 21.36 12.96 -2.94
N VAL A 78 20.80 11.84 -2.52
CA VAL A 78 21.03 11.24 -1.20
C VAL A 78 21.35 9.77 -1.33
N THR A 79 21.97 9.20 -0.29
CA THR A 79 22.00 7.75 -0.09
C THR A 79 20.79 7.36 0.75
N ALA A 80 20.08 6.32 0.35
CA ALA A 80 18.92 5.79 1.05
C ALA A 80 19.03 4.27 1.20
N THR A 81 18.28 3.69 2.13
CA THR A 81 18.05 2.25 2.14
C THR A 81 17.28 1.84 0.90
N THR A 82 17.57 0.66 0.33
CA THR A 82 16.82 0.13 -0.81
C THR A 82 15.33 0.00 -0.48
N PRO A 83 14.42 -0.05 -1.47
CA PRO A 83 12.99 -0.27 -1.22
C PRO A 83 12.73 -1.52 -0.37
N LEU A 84 13.41 -2.63 -0.64
CA LEU A 84 13.29 -3.87 0.13
C LEU A 84 13.73 -3.69 1.58
N ARG A 85 14.87 -3.04 1.82
CA ARG A 85 15.36 -2.77 3.18
C ARG A 85 14.44 -1.80 3.91
N THR A 86 13.93 -0.80 3.24
CA THR A 86 12.96 0.15 3.79
C THR A 86 11.66 -0.55 4.20
N ALA A 87 11.13 -1.43 3.34
CA ALA A 87 9.94 -2.24 3.62
C ALA A 87 10.13 -3.14 4.84
N PHE A 88 11.28 -3.84 4.92
CA PHE A 88 11.64 -4.66 6.08
C PHE A 88 11.66 -3.84 7.38
N ASP A 89 12.30 -2.67 7.36
CA ASP A 89 12.42 -1.84 8.53
C ASP A 89 11.09 -1.22 8.98
N LEU A 90 10.25 -0.77 8.07
CA LEU A 90 8.91 -0.27 8.36
C LEU A 90 8.00 -1.40 8.85
N ALA A 91 7.90 -2.50 8.11
CA ALA A 91 6.99 -3.59 8.44
C ALA A 91 7.18 -4.13 9.86
N ARG A 92 8.40 -4.15 10.39
CA ARG A 92 8.67 -4.64 11.73
C ARG A 92 8.47 -3.62 12.86
N ARG A 93 8.29 -2.32 12.53
CA ARG A 93 8.31 -1.23 13.54
C ARG A 93 6.98 -0.48 13.67
N VAL A 94 6.26 -0.29 12.57
CA VAL A 94 5.05 0.55 12.55
C VAL A 94 3.78 -0.27 12.83
N PRO A 95 2.63 0.33 13.13
CA PRO A 95 1.36 -0.37 13.28
C PRO A 95 1.00 -1.24 12.06
N ARG A 96 0.06 -2.17 12.22
CA ARG A 96 -0.28 -3.19 11.22
C ARG A 96 -0.67 -2.60 9.86
N ALA A 97 -1.58 -1.65 9.86
CA ALA A 97 -2.08 -1.07 8.60
C ALA A 97 -0.98 -0.34 7.84
N GLU A 98 -0.19 0.49 8.54
CA GLU A 98 0.96 1.21 7.98
C GLU A 98 2.05 0.25 7.48
N ALA A 99 2.25 -0.88 8.17
CA ALA A 99 3.21 -1.90 7.76
C ALA A 99 2.81 -2.55 6.43
N VAL A 100 1.53 -2.91 6.25
CA VAL A 100 1.04 -3.48 4.99
C VAL A 100 1.06 -2.43 3.87
N ILE A 101 0.66 -1.19 4.15
CA ILE A 101 0.76 -0.07 3.21
C ILE A 101 2.20 0.13 2.71
N ALA A 102 3.17 0.10 3.64
CA ALA A 102 4.58 0.23 3.27
C ALA A 102 5.08 -0.95 2.44
N LEU A 103 4.66 -2.19 2.77
CA LEU A 103 4.99 -3.38 1.99
C LEU A 103 4.44 -3.30 0.57
N ASP A 104 3.15 -2.97 0.42
CA ASP A 104 2.49 -2.85 -0.89
C ASP A 104 3.18 -1.79 -1.76
N ALA A 105 3.32 -0.58 -1.22
CA ALA A 105 3.88 0.54 -1.95
C ALA A 105 5.36 0.34 -2.33
N LEU A 106 6.18 -0.12 -1.39
CA LEU A 106 7.61 -0.32 -1.62
C LEU A 106 7.90 -1.54 -2.50
N ALA A 107 7.10 -2.60 -2.41
CA ALA A 107 7.19 -3.73 -3.34
C ALA A 107 6.84 -3.29 -4.77
N ARG A 108 5.80 -2.48 -4.94
CA ARG A 108 5.41 -1.93 -6.25
C ARG A 108 6.51 -1.07 -6.88
N VAL A 109 7.07 -0.10 -6.16
CA VAL A 109 8.11 0.80 -6.71
C VAL A 109 9.47 0.13 -6.81
N GLY A 110 9.76 -0.83 -5.93
CA GLY A 110 11.03 -1.57 -5.90
C GLY A 110 11.05 -2.82 -6.79
N GLY A 111 9.91 -3.24 -7.34
CA GLY A 111 9.81 -4.41 -8.22
C GLY A 111 10.17 -5.74 -7.53
N PHE A 112 9.97 -5.85 -6.20
CA PHE A 112 10.21 -7.09 -5.45
C PHE A 112 8.89 -7.71 -4.96
N THR A 113 8.89 -9.01 -4.68
CA THR A 113 7.75 -9.68 -4.05
C THR A 113 7.77 -9.44 -2.54
N PRO A 114 6.63 -9.23 -1.87
CA PRO A 114 6.59 -9.04 -0.41
C PRO A 114 7.30 -10.15 0.38
N THR A 115 7.34 -11.37 -0.14
CA THR A 115 8.04 -12.53 0.44
C THR A 115 9.56 -12.31 0.57
N SER A 116 10.17 -11.49 -0.27
CA SER A 116 11.60 -11.13 -0.19
C SER A 116 11.97 -10.47 1.15
N VAL A 117 10.98 -9.89 1.84
CA VAL A 117 11.18 -9.33 3.21
C VAL A 117 11.46 -10.44 4.21
N LEU A 118 10.92 -11.66 4.00
CA LEU A 118 11.18 -12.82 4.86
C LEU A 118 12.61 -13.35 4.66
N ASP A 119 13.12 -13.32 3.43
CA ASP A 119 14.50 -13.69 3.14
C ASP A 119 15.48 -12.74 3.83
N LEU A 120 15.17 -11.45 3.80
CA LEU A 120 15.94 -10.44 4.52
C LEU A 120 15.86 -10.64 6.06
N ALA A 121 14.70 -11.05 6.58
CA ALA A 121 14.51 -11.39 7.98
C ALA A 121 15.36 -12.60 8.40
N GLY A 122 15.47 -13.62 7.56
CA GLY A 122 16.34 -14.78 7.77
C GLY A 122 17.81 -14.40 7.93
N ARG A 123 18.28 -13.39 7.23
CA ARG A 123 19.66 -12.84 7.40
C ARG A 123 19.85 -12.01 8.69
N ARG A 124 18.77 -11.77 9.46
CA ARG A 124 18.76 -10.90 10.65
C ARG A 124 17.92 -11.48 11.81
N PRO A 125 18.25 -12.71 12.29
CA PRO A 125 17.39 -13.44 13.24
C PRO A 125 17.15 -12.72 14.55
N GLY A 126 18.06 -11.81 14.95
CA GLY A 126 17.93 -11.00 16.18
C GLY A 126 17.17 -9.70 16.01
N ALA A 127 16.67 -9.38 14.82
CA ALA A 127 16.00 -8.10 14.59
C ALA A 127 14.64 -8.07 15.31
N ARG A 128 14.41 -7.00 16.08
CA ARG A 128 13.16 -6.81 16.83
C ARG A 128 11.97 -6.70 15.85
N GLY A 129 10.86 -7.40 16.14
CA GLY A 129 9.62 -7.33 15.38
C GLY A 129 9.52 -8.25 14.15
N ILE A 130 10.52 -9.11 13.89
CA ILE A 130 10.50 -10.03 12.74
C ILE A 130 9.41 -11.10 12.82
N ARG A 131 8.97 -11.49 14.01
CA ARG A 131 7.93 -12.52 14.20
C ARG A 131 6.58 -12.17 13.57
N ARG A 132 6.30 -10.88 13.38
CA ARG A 132 5.05 -10.41 12.77
C ARG A 132 5.08 -10.39 11.24
N LEU A 133 6.27 -10.45 10.63
CA LEU A 133 6.44 -10.29 9.19
C LEU A 133 5.67 -11.32 8.35
N PRO A 134 5.63 -12.62 8.68
CA PRO A 134 4.87 -13.59 7.88
C PRO A 134 3.39 -13.20 7.74
N GLY A 135 2.74 -12.81 8.85
CA GLY A 135 1.34 -12.38 8.82
C GLY A 135 1.12 -11.08 8.03
N LEU A 136 2.05 -10.14 8.08
CA LEU A 136 1.97 -8.90 7.30
C LEU A 136 2.21 -9.15 5.80
N VAL A 137 3.16 -10.02 5.46
CA VAL A 137 3.45 -10.42 4.09
C VAL A 137 2.25 -11.15 3.47
N ALA A 138 1.58 -12.03 4.22
CA ALA A 138 0.37 -12.70 3.76
C ALA A 138 -0.79 -11.73 3.45
N LEU A 139 -0.78 -10.56 4.06
CA LEU A 139 -1.76 -9.50 3.83
C LEU A 139 -1.35 -8.51 2.73
N SER A 140 -0.15 -8.62 2.21
CA SER A 140 0.38 -7.62 1.25
C SER A 140 0.02 -7.97 -0.18
N ASP A 141 -0.28 -6.94 -0.97
CA ASP A 141 -0.49 -7.03 -2.40
C ASP A 141 0.02 -5.77 -3.12
N PRO A 142 1.11 -5.85 -3.88
CA PRO A 142 1.69 -4.70 -4.59
C PRO A 142 0.80 -4.07 -5.67
N LEU A 143 -0.32 -4.71 -6.02
CA LEU A 143 -1.31 -4.15 -6.95
C LEU A 143 -2.13 -3.02 -6.31
N ALA A 144 -2.18 -2.91 -4.99
CA ALA A 144 -2.84 -1.78 -4.34
C ALA A 144 -2.20 -0.45 -4.79
N GLY A 145 -2.98 0.42 -5.42
CA GLY A 145 -2.50 1.66 -6.05
C GLY A 145 -2.26 2.80 -5.04
N SER A 146 -2.87 2.71 -3.85
CA SER A 146 -2.80 3.76 -2.83
C SER A 146 -2.86 3.21 -1.41
N PRO A 147 -2.43 4.00 -0.40
CA PRO A 147 -2.60 3.65 1.01
C PRO A 147 -4.06 3.38 1.41
N MET A 148 -5.02 4.06 0.78
CA MET A 148 -6.43 3.90 1.10
C MET A 148 -7.01 2.62 0.50
N GLU A 149 -6.60 2.21 -0.70
CA GLU A 149 -6.94 0.91 -1.27
C GLU A 149 -6.46 -0.25 -0.38
N THR A 150 -5.23 -0.15 0.15
CA THR A 150 -4.73 -1.13 1.13
C THR A 150 -5.61 -1.16 2.39
N ARG A 151 -6.05 -0.01 2.91
CA ARG A 151 -6.94 0.07 4.08
C ARG A 151 -8.32 -0.52 3.80
N VAL A 152 -8.91 -0.24 2.63
CA VAL A 152 -10.17 -0.87 2.20
C VAL A 152 -10.00 -2.39 2.17
N ARG A 153 -8.95 -2.89 1.56
CA ARG A 153 -8.65 -4.33 1.48
C ARG A 153 -8.49 -4.97 2.86
N LEU A 154 -7.80 -4.29 3.78
CA LEU A 154 -7.68 -4.75 5.17
C LEU A 154 -9.02 -4.75 5.91
N ALA A 155 -9.88 -3.75 5.71
CA ALA A 155 -11.22 -3.72 6.29
C ALA A 155 -12.08 -4.91 5.81
N LEU A 156 -12.03 -5.23 4.52
CA LEU A 156 -12.72 -6.41 3.96
C LEU A 156 -12.17 -7.71 4.54
N HIS A 157 -10.84 -7.85 4.63
CA HIS A 157 -10.20 -9.01 5.25
C HIS A 157 -10.60 -9.18 6.72
N ASP A 158 -10.55 -8.11 7.51
CA ASP A 158 -10.89 -8.14 8.93
C ASP A 158 -12.38 -8.38 9.15
N GLY A 159 -13.22 -7.96 8.20
CA GLY A 159 -14.61 -8.35 8.11
C GLY A 159 -14.84 -9.80 7.68
N GLY A 160 -13.79 -10.59 7.40
CA GLY A 160 -13.93 -12.00 7.00
C GLY A 160 -14.52 -12.21 5.60
N LEU A 161 -14.40 -11.22 4.71
CA LEU A 161 -14.82 -11.38 3.32
C LEU A 161 -13.73 -12.07 2.48
N PRO A 162 -14.11 -12.71 1.36
CA PRO A 162 -13.15 -13.22 0.41
C PRO A 162 -12.19 -12.14 -0.07
N PRO A 163 -10.94 -12.47 -0.44
CA PRO A 163 -10.02 -11.49 -1.00
C PRO A 163 -10.57 -10.92 -2.31
N PRO A 164 -10.63 -9.58 -2.46
CA PRO A 164 -11.03 -8.95 -3.70
C PRO A 164 -9.93 -9.09 -4.76
N VAL A 165 -10.32 -9.05 -6.03
CA VAL A 165 -9.38 -8.90 -7.14
C VAL A 165 -9.02 -7.42 -7.26
N LEU A 166 -7.71 -7.11 -7.23
CA LEU A 166 -7.22 -5.74 -7.35
C LEU A 166 -7.00 -5.36 -8.81
N GLN A 167 -7.20 -4.08 -9.11
CA GLN A 167 -6.92 -3.46 -10.41
C GLN A 167 -7.58 -4.23 -11.58
N HIS A 168 -8.82 -4.71 -11.36
CA HIS A 168 -9.55 -5.52 -12.33
C HIS A 168 -9.86 -4.72 -13.61
N PRO A 169 -9.47 -5.20 -14.81
CA PRO A 169 -9.72 -4.49 -16.05
C PRO A 169 -11.18 -4.63 -16.50
N VAL A 170 -11.81 -3.51 -16.85
CA VAL A 170 -13.15 -3.47 -17.46
C VAL A 170 -13.09 -2.52 -18.66
N GLY A 171 -12.85 -3.04 -19.86
CA GLY A 171 -12.59 -2.25 -21.05
C GLY A 171 -11.38 -1.32 -20.87
N PRO A 172 -11.54 0.00 -21.08
CA PRO A 172 -10.44 0.96 -20.94
C PRO A 172 -10.17 1.36 -19.49
N TYR A 173 -10.96 0.88 -18.53
CA TYR A 173 -10.88 1.26 -17.13
C TYR A 173 -10.37 0.10 -16.25
N ARG A 174 -9.96 0.44 -15.03
CA ARG A 174 -9.63 -0.51 -13.97
C ARG A 174 -10.45 -0.18 -12.74
N ILE A 175 -10.90 -1.22 -12.04
CA ILE A 175 -11.58 -1.11 -10.75
C ILE A 175 -10.56 -1.45 -9.66
N ASP A 176 -10.44 -0.61 -8.65
CA ASP A 176 -9.39 -0.73 -7.63
C ASP A 176 -9.49 -2.05 -6.86
N LEU A 177 -10.66 -2.38 -6.32
CA LEU A 177 -10.97 -3.66 -5.69
C LEU A 177 -12.29 -4.19 -6.27
N SER A 178 -12.38 -5.48 -6.52
CA SER A 178 -13.57 -6.04 -7.14
C SER A 178 -13.87 -7.47 -6.76
N TYR A 179 -15.15 -7.84 -6.93
CA TYR A 179 -15.64 -9.21 -6.92
C TYR A 179 -16.28 -9.50 -8.30
N PRO A 180 -15.48 -9.93 -9.28
CA PRO A 180 -15.93 -10.08 -10.66
C PRO A 180 -17.14 -11.01 -10.87
N PRO A 181 -17.30 -12.13 -10.14
CA PRO A 181 -18.45 -13.03 -10.33
C PRO A 181 -19.80 -12.34 -10.12
N VAL A 182 -19.85 -11.34 -9.23
CA VAL A 182 -21.05 -10.55 -8.92
C VAL A 182 -20.99 -9.13 -9.49
N ARG A 183 -19.98 -8.82 -10.27
CA ARG A 183 -19.72 -7.50 -10.86
C ARG A 183 -19.81 -6.35 -9.86
N LEU A 184 -19.27 -6.56 -8.67
CA LEU A 184 -19.15 -5.55 -7.63
C LEU A 184 -17.75 -4.95 -7.66
N GLY A 185 -17.66 -3.63 -7.76
CA GLY A 185 -16.45 -2.84 -7.57
C GLY A 185 -16.50 -2.04 -6.28
N ILE A 186 -15.35 -1.85 -5.64
CA ILE A 186 -15.17 -0.99 -4.49
C ILE A 186 -14.07 0.01 -4.82
N GLU A 187 -14.35 1.29 -4.68
CA GLU A 187 -13.43 2.38 -4.98
C GLU A 187 -13.31 3.32 -3.80
N TYR A 188 -12.10 3.78 -3.56
CA TYR A 188 -11.89 4.86 -2.62
C TYR A 188 -12.12 6.20 -3.32
N ASP A 189 -13.09 6.98 -2.84
CA ASP A 189 -13.35 8.32 -3.30
C ASP A 189 -12.57 9.32 -2.43
N GLY A 190 -11.37 9.70 -2.90
CA GLY A 190 -10.60 10.78 -2.30
C GLY A 190 -11.23 12.14 -2.61
N GLU A 191 -11.10 13.09 -1.69
CA GLU A 191 -11.46 14.48 -1.94
C GLU A 191 -10.60 15.05 -3.09
N HIS A 192 -11.08 14.92 -4.32
CA HIS A 192 -10.46 15.59 -5.45
C HIS A 192 -11.12 16.97 -5.63
N HIS A 193 -10.29 18.03 -5.60
CA HIS A 193 -10.71 19.35 -6.06
C HIS A 193 -11.31 19.19 -7.46
N ARG A 194 -12.57 19.55 -7.60
CA ARG A 194 -13.41 19.31 -8.79
C ARG A 194 -12.94 20.17 -9.95
N ASP A 195 -11.98 19.66 -10.70
CA ASP A 195 -11.70 20.15 -12.04
C ASP A 195 -12.86 19.68 -12.95
N PRO A 196 -13.57 20.58 -13.65
CA PRO A 196 -14.68 20.20 -14.53
C PRO A 196 -14.32 19.16 -15.61
N ALA A 197 -13.08 19.20 -16.10
CA ALA A 197 -12.58 18.21 -17.06
C ALA A 197 -12.44 16.82 -16.45
N GLN A 198 -12.06 16.73 -15.17
CA GLN A 198 -11.99 15.47 -14.43
C GLN A 198 -13.40 14.94 -14.14
N ALA A 199 -14.34 15.80 -13.71
CA ALA A 199 -15.71 15.40 -13.44
C ALA A 199 -16.39 14.76 -14.67
N ARG A 200 -16.15 15.27 -15.88
CA ARG A 200 -16.64 14.68 -17.12
C ARG A 200 -16.07 13.27 -17.35
N LYS A 201 -14.76 13.08 -17.17
CA LYS A 201 -14.12 11.76 -17.32
C LYS A 201 -14.65 10.76 -16.31
N ASP A 202 -14.89 11.19 -15.06
CA ASP A 202 -15.44 10.35 -14.00
C ASP A 202 -16.88 9.94 -14.34
N LEU A 203 -17.69 10.83 -14.92
CA LEU A 203 -19.03 10.50 -15.39
C LEU A 203 -18.99 9.50 -16.56
N GLU A 204 -18.14 9.71 -17.56
CA GLU A 204 -17.94 8.80 -18.69
C GLU A 204 -17.53 7.40 -18.20
N ARG A 205 -16.58 7.32 -17.25
CA ARG A 205 -16.17 6.09 -16.60
C ARG A 205 -17.34 5.40 -15.88
N GLN A 206 -18.08 6.14 -15.07
CA GLN A 206 -19.22 5.61 -14.33
C GLN A 206 -20.30 5.05 -15.27
N GLN A 207 -20.64 5.77 -16.34
CA GLN A 207 -21.59 5.31 -17.34
C GLN A 207 -21.13 4.02 -18.03
N TYR A 208 -19.82 3.94 -18.37
CA TYR A 208 -19.26 2.74 -18.98
C TYR A 208 -19.37 1.53 -18.06
N LEU A 209 -18.93 1.65 -16.81
CA LEU A 209 -18.98 0.57 -15.83
C LEU A 209 -20.43 0.12 -15.56
N SER A 210 -21.35 1.06 -15.44
CA SER A 210 -22.78 0.76 -15.26
C SER A 210 -23.36 0.00 -16.47
N ARG A 211 -23.07 0.41 -17.71
CA ARG A 211 -23.49 -0.31 -18.93
C ARG A 211 -22.87 -1.71 -19.02
N ALA A 212 -21.66 -1.90 -18.49
CA ALA A 212 -21.02 -3.20 -18.38
C ALA A 212 -21.59 -4.06 -17.22
N GLY A 213 -22.61 -3.57 -16.53
CA GLY A 213 -23.32 -4.26 -15.45
C GLY A 213 -22.59 -4.24 -14.10
N TRP A 214 -21.62 -3.35 -13.92
CA TRP A 214 -20.89 -3.21 -12.65
C TRP A 214 -21.63 -2.28 -11.69
N THR A 215 -21.74 -2.73 -10.44
CA THR A 215 -22.13 -1.87 -9.32
C THR A 215 -20.85 -1.38 -8.63
N ILE A 216 -20.71 -0.08 -8.43
CA ILE A 216 -19.54 0.51 -7.78
C ILE A 216 -19.94 1.07 -6.42
N LEU A 217 -19.40 0.49 -5.35
CA LEU A 217 -19.48 1.04 -4.00
C LEU A 217 -18.31 2.00 -3.79
N ARG A 218 -18.63 3.25 -3.49
CA ARG A 218 -17.63 4.26 -3.16
C ARG A 218 -17.51 4.40 -1.65
N SER A 219 -16.28 4.45 -1.16
CA SER A 219 -15.95 4.67 0.24
C SER A 219 -15.16 5.95 0.41
N SER A 220 -15.57 6.77 1.36
CA SER A 220 -14.87 7.99 1.76
C SER A 220 -13.72 7.70 2.73
N ALA A 221 -12.90 8.72 3.01
CA ALA A 221 -11.87 8.62 4.06
C ALA A 221 -12.49 8.32 5.45
N VAL A 222 -13.67 8.87 5.72
CA VAL A 222 -14.40 8.63 6.98
C VAL A 222 -14.81 7.17 7.09
N ASP A 223 -15.37 6.59 6.04
CA ASP A 223 -15.80 5.17 6.04
C ASP A 223 -14.60 4.25 6.29
N VAL A 224 -13.50 4.51 5.60
CA VAL A 224 -12.31 3.64 5.66
C VAL A 224 -11.54 3.77 6.97
N LEU A 225 -11.46 4.99 7.54
CA LEU A 225 -10.62 5.25 8.72
C LEU A 225 -11.40 5.13 10.03
N LEU A 226 -12.67 5.51 10.05
CA LEU A 226 -13.47 5.55 11.27
C LEU A 226 -14.52 4.43 11.35
N TYR A 227 -14.99 3.93 10.20
CA TYR A 227 -16.06 2.92 10.15
C TYR A 227 -15.73 1.73 9.24
N PRO A 228 -14.51 1.12 9.36
CA PRO A 228 -14.09 0.02 8.48
C PRO A 228 -15.01 -1.21 8.57
N GLU A 229 -15.60 -1.46 9.74
CA GLU A 229 -16.55 -2.56 9.95
C GLU A 229 -17.85 -2.32 9.18
N SER A 230 -18.38 -1.10 9.17
CA SER A 230 -19.57 -0.74 8.41
C SER A 230 -19.35 -0.86 6.91
N LEU A 231 -18.15 -0.51 6.43
CA LEU A 231 -17.75 -0.73 5.04
C LEU A 231 -17.79 -2.23 4.70
N ALA A 232 -17.19 -3.07 5.52
CA ALA A 232 -17.19 -4.53 5.32
C ALA A 232 -18.62 -5.11 5.34
N LEU A 233 -19.47 -4.66 6.26
CA LEU A 233 -20.89 -5.08 6.33
C LEU A 233 -21.65 -4.69 5.05
N SER A 234 -21.44 -3.48 4.52
CA SER A 234 -22.07 -3.03 3.28
C SER A 234 -21.70 -3.89 2.09
N VAL A 235 -20.42 -4.25 1.98
CA VAL A 235 -19.92 -5.16 0.93
C VAL A 235 -20.50 -6.56 1.11
N ARG A 236 -20.51 -7.10 2.33
CA ARG A 236 -21.11 -8.40 2.65
C ARG A 236 -22.57 -8.47 2.22
N ALA A 237 -23.38 -7.49 2.65
CA ALA A 237 -24.80 -7.44 2.29
C ALA A 237 -25.04 -7.40 0.77
N HIS A 238 -24.10 -6.83 0.01
CA HIS A 238 -24.18 -6.86 -1.45
C HIS A 238 -23.87 -8.24 -2.04
N LEU A 239 -22.82 -8.89 -1.55
CA LEU A 239 -22.45 -10.25 -1.97
C LEU A 239 -23.58 -11.25 -1.71
N GLU A 240 -24.16 -11.23 -0.51
CA GLU A 240 -25.26 -12.12 -0.12
C GLU A 240 -26.52 -11.90 -0.97
N ARG A 241 -26.86 -10.66 -1.31
CA ARG A 241 -27.98 -10.38 -2.23
C ARG A 241 -27.74 -10.94 -3.63
N CYS A 242 -26.52 -10.88 -4.13
CA CYS A 242 -26.20 -11.43 -5.46
C CYS A 242 -26.22 -12.98 -5.47
N GLU A 243 -25.78 -13.61 -4.40
CA GLU A 243 -25.83 -15.09 -4.26
C GLU A 243 -27.29 -15.61 -4.18
N SER A 244 -28.17 -14.87 -3.50
CA SER A 244 -29.58 -15.25 -3.39
C SER A 244 -30.38 -15.11 -4.69
N VAL A 245 -29.89 -14.35 -5.67
CA VAL A 245 -30.55 -14.15 -6.98
C VAL A 245 -30.14 -15.22 -8.01
N VAL A 246 -29.08 -16.01 -7.76
CA VAL A 246 -28.71 -17.13 -8.63
C VAL A 246 -29.54 -18.36 -8.19
N PRO A 247 -30.63 -18.76 -8.90
CA PRO A 247 -31.38 -19.97 -8.53
C PRO A 247 -30.45 -21.16 -8.69
N GLY A 248 -30.39 -21.99 -7.65
CA GLY A 248 -29.61 -23.21 -7.66
C GLY A 248 -29.90 -24.03 -8.91
N THR A 249 -28.86 -24.37 -9.67
CA THR A 249 -28.91 -25.41 -10.68
C THR A 249 -29.36 -26.72 -10.00
N GLY A 250 -30.61 -27.06 -10.26
CA GLY A 250 -31.30 -28.18 -9.65
C GLY A 250 -30.48 -29.47 -9.72
N SER A 251 -30.27 -30.05 -8.56
CA SER A 251 -29.93 -31.46 -8.44
C SER A 251 -31.03 -32.29 -9.10
N SER A 252 -30.78 -32.74 -10.32
CA SER A 252 -31.61 -33.79 -10.94
C SER A 252 -31.38 -35.07 -10.14
N ARG A 253 -32.27 -35.35 -9.20
CA ARG A 253 -32.41 -36.71 -8.67
C ARG A 253 -33.00 -37.57 -9.78
N SER A 254 -32.19 -38.42 -10.39
CA SER A 254 -32.66 -39.54 -11.17
C SER A 254 -33.27 -40.58 -10.23
N ALA A 255 -34.52 -40.89 -10.47
CA ALA A 255 -35.21 -42.05 -9.94
C ALA A 255 -34.78 -43.30 -10.72
#